data_31a748fe8201bac2a52dfa12166b430d
#
_entry.id   31a748fe8201bac2a52dfa12166b430d
#
_cell.length_a   1.000
_cell.length_b   1.000
_cell.length_c   1.000
_cell.angle_alpha   90.00
_cell.angle_beta   90.00
_cell.angle_gamma   90.00
#
_symmetry.space_group_name_H-M   'P 1'
#
loop_
_entity.id
_entity.type
_entity.pdbx_description
1 polymer ?
#
loop_
_entity_poly.entity_id
_entity_poly.type
_entity_poly.pdbx_seq_one_letter_code
_entity_poly.pdbx_strand_id
1 'polypeptide(L)'
;KNKRKLDNVSKIFVNLGPGSFSGIRGSIATSQGISLASKIHIFGYSSFQLLRSSYYQKTKPYGFLIKINNNYLFQLYEKVNKFGIVKKLSRDMIINILKKNIIVSSLNYSQNTDPEILQSKNFKLIKVNYNKLELLYDNNLLQKKFIKPLYI
;
A
#
# COMPACT_ATOMS: atom_id res chain seq x y z
N LYS A 1 12.13 -2.43 32.49
CA LYS A 1 11.09 -2.23 31.43
C LYS A 1 11.20 -0.80 30.94
N ASN A 2 11.82 -0.55 29.76
CA ASN A 2 11.86 0.77 29.17
C ASN A 2 10.45 1.15 28.69
N LYS A 3 9.74 1.97 29.45
CA LYS A 3 8.56 2.68 28.97
C LYS A 3 9.04 3.66 27.88
N ARG A 4 8.90 3.31 26.63
CA ARG A 4 9.08 4.28 25.52
C ARG A 4 8.00 5.34 25.68
N LYS A 5 8.39 6.54 26.04
CA LYS A 5 7.48 7.68 26.16
C LYS A 5 7.06 8.12 24.74
N LEU A 6 5.78 8.46 24.56
CA LEU A 6 5.23 9.03 23.32
C LEU A 6 5.81 10.43 23.02
N ASP A 7 6.51 11.03 23.99
CA ASP A 7 7.09 12.38 23.89
C ASP A 7 8.05 12.58 22.70
N ASN A 8 8.64 11.47 22.19
CA ASN A 8 9.53 11.49 21.02
C ASN A 8 8.84 11.17 19.69
N VAL A 9 7.51 10.99 19.67
CA VAL A 9 6.73 10.68 18.47
C VAL A 9 6.11 11.96 17.95
N SER A 10 6.53 12.42 16.78
CA SER A 10 6.01 13.65 16.15
C SER A 10 4.88 13.38 15.15
N LYS A 11 4.84 12.18 14.57
CA LYS A 11 3.89 11.79 13.50
C LYS A 11 3.47 10.34 13.62
N ILE A 12 2.25 10.04 13.21
CA ILE A 12 1.74 8.68 13.05
C ILE A 12 1.34 8.49 11.60
N PHE A 13 1.92 7.48 10.94
CA PHE A 13 1.51 7.06 9.61
C PHE A 13 0.57 5.88 9.72
N VAL A 14 -0.64 6.00 9.18
CA VAL A 14 -1.66 4.94 9.23
C VAL A 14 -2.04 4.48 7.82
N ASN A 15 -2.09 3.16 7.64
CA ASN A 15 -2.53 2.57 6.38
C ASN A 15 -4.05 2.67 6.26
N LEU A 16 -4.53 3.30 5.18
CA LEU A 16 -5.95 3.46 4.86
C LEU A 16 -6.49 2.31 4.01
N GLY A 17 -5.62 1.40 3.58
CA GLY A 17 -5.98 0.30 2.68
C GLY A 17 -5.49 0.50 1.23
N PRO A 18 -5.84 -0.43 0.36
CA PRO A 18 -6.59 -1.65 0.65
C PRO A 18 -5.83 -2.64 1.53
N GLY A 19 -6.57 -3.40 2.35
CA GLY A 19 -6.04 -4.40 3.30
C GLY A 19 -7.15 -5.07 4.10
N SER A 20 -6.81 -5.75 5.18
CA SER A 20 -7.78 -6.36 6.09
C SER A 20 -8.74 -5.33 6.66
N PHE A 21 -10.04 -5.56 6.50
CA PHE A 21 -11.10 -4.63 6.91
C PHE A 21 -11.03 -4.26 8.41
N SER A 22 -10.95 -5.26 9.27
CA SER A 22 -10.83 -5.07 10.72
C SER A 22 -9.50 -4.42 11.12
N GLY A 23 -8.40 -4.85 10.48
CA GLY A 23 -7.07 -4.30 10.73
C GLY A 23 -6.97 -2.81 10.38
N ILE A 24 -7.52 -2.40 9.22
CA ILE A 24 -7.52 -0.98 8.81
C ILE A 24 -8.35 -0.14 9.77
N ARG A 25 -9.56 -0.57 10.11
CA ARG A 25 -10.43 0.16 11.06
C ARG A 25 -9.81 0.25 12.44
N GLY A 26 -9.27 -0.86 12.95
CA GLY A 26 -8.61 -0.89 14.25
C GLY A 26 -7.40 0.04 14.30
N SER A 27 -6.54 0.02 13.28
CA SER A 27 -5.36 0.89 13.23
C SER A 27 -5.73 2.38 13.13
N ILE A 28 -6.76 2.73 12.36
CA ILE A 28 -7.26 4.11 12.27
C ILE A 28 -7.82 4.57 13.62
N ALA A 29 -8.69 3.77 14.24
CA ALA A 29 -9.29 4.11 15.53
C ALA A 29 -8.22 4.27 16.62
N THR A 30 -7.25 3.35 16.69
CA THR A 30 -6.13 3.44 17.64
C THR A 30 -5.29 4.69 17.39
N SER A 31 -4.95 4.99 16.12
CA SER A 31 -4.19 6.18 15.78
C SER A 31 -4.92 7.46 16.15
N GLN A 32 -6.24 7.52 15.93
CA GLN A 32 -7.07 8.65 16.32
C GLN A 32 -7.12 8.82 17.84
N GLY A 33 -7.29 7.74 18.60
CA GLY A 33 -7.23 7.77 20.05
C GLY A 33 -5.90 8.29 20.59
N ILE A 34 -4.77 7.81 20.05
CA ILE A 34 -3.44 8.31 20.41
C ILE A 34 -3.29 9.79 20.05
N SER A 35 -3.73 10.19 18.86
CA SER A 35 -3.64 11.59 18.41
C SER A 35 -4.43 12.52 19.31
N LEU A 36 -5.64 12.14 19.71
CA LEU A 36 -6.46 12.94 20.64
C LEU A 36 -5.80 13.10 21.99
N ALA A 37 -5.22 12.03 22.53
CA ALA A 37 -4.57 12.03 23.84
C ALA A 37 -3.23 12.76 23.86
N SER A 38 -2.44 12.70 22.76
CA SER A 38 -1.04 13.15 22.72
C SER A 38 -0.83 14.34 21.80
N LYS A 39 -1.87 14.83 21.09
CA LYS A 39 -1.80 15.90 20.07
C LYS A 39 -0.83 15.59 18.91
N ILE A 40 -0.50 14.31 18.68
CA ILE A 40 0.36 13.87 17.59
C ILE A 40 -0.45 13.85 16.28
N HIS A 41 0.13 14.38 15.21
CA HIS A 41 -0.53 14.41 13.91
C HIS A 41 -0.57 13.04 13.23
N ILE A 42 -1.70 12.72 12.58
CA ILE A 42 -1.89 11.49 11.81
C ILE A 42 -1.83 11.81 10.31
N PHE A 43 -1.14 10.94 9.58
CA PHE A 43 -1.05 10.97 8.12
C PHE A 43 -1.44 9.62 7.53
N GLY A 44 -2.44 9.63 6.65
CA GLY A 44 -2.93 8.43 6.00
C GLY A 44 -2.23 8.14 4.67
N TYR A 45 -1.85 6.90 4.44
CA TYR A 45 -1.31 6.43 3.17
C TYR A 45 -2.07 5.21 2.65
N SER A 46 -2.09 5.01 1.33
CA SER A 46 -2.62 3.77 0.75
C SER A 46 -1.53 2.71 0.61
N SER A 47 -1.93 1.44 0.64
CA SER A 47 -1.02 0.33 0.40
C SER A 47 -0.35 0.42 -0.98
N PHE A 48 -1.07 0.94 -1.99
CA PHE A 48 -0.51 1.19 -3.32
C PHE A 48 0.53 2.31 -3.33
N GLN A 49 0.34 3.39 -2.54
CA GLN A 49 1.35 4.44 -2.40
C GLN A 49 2.65 3.89 -1.83
N LEU A 50 2.56 3.03 -0.80
CA LEU A 50 3.73 2.40 -0.20
C LEU A 50 4.45 1.43 -1.15
N LEU A 51 3.72 0.58 -1.87
CA LEU A 51 4.29 -0.30 -2.90
C LEU A 51 5.01 0.51 -3.99
N ARG A 52 4.34 1.54 -4.51
CA ARG A 52 4.85 2.41 -5.56
C ARG A 52 6.10 3.16 -5.14
N SER A 53 6.15 3.69 -3.92
CA SER A 53 7.34 4.38 -3.41
C SER A 53 8.53 3.44 -3.16
N SER A 54 8.26 2.14 -3.04
CA SER A 54 9.25 1.10 -2.78
C SER A 54 9.82 0.46 -4.05
N TYR A 55 9.26 0.73 -5.23
CA TYR A 55 9.69 0.13 -6.49
C TYR A 55 9.68 1.10 -7.65
N TYR A 56 10.74 1.08 -8.44
CA TYR A 56 10.87 1.85 -9.68
C TYR A 56 11.66 1.08 -10.73
N GLN A 57 11.21 1.14 -11.98
CA GLN A 57 11.98 0.67 -13.14
C GLN A 57 11.66 1.51 -14.38
N LYS A 58 12.58 1.53 -15.36
CA LYS A 58 12.46 2.33 -16.59
C LYS A 58 12.09 1.52 -17.82
N THR A 59 12.38 0.22 -17.85
CA THR A 59 12.48 -0.57 -19.09
C THR A 59 11.19 -1.20 -19.59
N LYS A 60 10.23 -1.47 -18.70
CA LYS A 60 8.96 -2.12 -19.07
C LYS A 60 7.79 -1.50 -18.32
N PRO A 61 6.59 -1.46 -18.91
CA PRO A 61 5.38 -1.14 -18.18
C PRO A 61 5.20 -2.08 -17.00
N TYR A 62 4.78 -1.56 -15.86
CA TYR A 62 4.54 -2.33 -14.67
C TYR A 62 3.34 -1.85 -13.87
N GLY A 63 2.81 -2.71 -13.03
CA GLY A 63 1.72 -2.37 -12.15
C GLY A 63 1.87 -3.03 -10.79
N PHE A 64 1.03 -2.66 -9.86
CA PHE A 64 1.04 -3.15 -8.49
C PHE A 64 -0.19 -4.01 -8.24
N LEU A 65 0.03 -5.14 -7.56
CA LEU A 65 -1.01 -6.09 -7.21
C LEU A 65 -1.12 -6.23 -5.70
N ILE A 66 -2.35 -6.17 -5.21
CA ILE A 66 -2.70 -6.47 -3.82
C ILE A 66 -3.79 -7.53 -3.84
N LYS A 67 -3.53 -8.68 -3.22
CA LYS A 67 -4.56 -9.70 -3.02
C LYS A 67 -5.20 -9.53 -1.65
N ILE A 68 -6.53 -9.45 -1.63
CA ILE A 68 -7.33 -9.38 -0.40
C ILE A 68 -8.45 -10.40 -0.53
N ASN A 69 -8.45 -11.42 0.32
CA ASN A 69 -9.37 -12.55 0.22
C ASN A 69 -9.31 -13.14 -1.21
N ASN A 70 -10.43 -13.18 -1.90
CA ASN A 70 -10.52 -13.70 -3.27
C ASN A 70 -10.39 -12.63 -4.36
N ASN A 71 -10.07 -11.38 -4.00
CA ASN A 71 -10.01 -10.27 -4.94
C ASN A 71 -8.57 -9.89 -5.28
N TYR A 72 -8.30 -9.71 -6.55
CA TYR A 72 -7.07 -9.10 -7.04
C TYR A 72 -7.32 -7.62 -7.33
N LEU A 73 -6.69 -6.76 -6.57
CA LEU A 73 -6.71 -5.31 -6.78
C LEU A 73 -5.44 -4.92 -7.52
N PHE A 74 -5.58 -4.29 -8.67
CA PHE A 74 -4.48 -3.94 -9.55
C PHE A 74 -4.48 -2.44 -9.86
N GLN A 75 -3.29 -1.83 -9.85
CA GLN A 75 -3.07 -0.46 -10.24
C GLN A 75 -1.91 -0.38 -11.23
N LEU A 76 -2.18 0.08 -12.45
CA LEU A 76 -1.13 0.31 -13.45
C LEU A 76 -0.29 1.53 -13.06
N TYR A 77 1.02 1.45 -13.26
CA TYR A 77 1.90 2.60 -13.16
C TYR A 77 1.89 3.36 -14.49
N GLU A 78 1.36 4.58 -14.48
CA GLU A 78 1.28 5.41 -15.69
C GLU A 78 2.39 6.46 -15.74
N LYS A 79 2.56 7.26 -14.70
CA LYS A 79 3.62 8.30 -14.55
C LYS A 79 3.81 8.68 -13.08
N VAL A 80 4.91 9.36 -12.76
CA VAL A 80 5.33 9.68 -11.39
C VAL A 80 4.22 10.35 -10.56
N ASN A 81 3.40 11.22 -11.14
CA ASN A 81 2.36 11.96 -10.43
C ASN A 81 0.92 11.58 -10.82
N LYS A 82 0.74 10.52 -11.62
CA LYS A 82 -0.59 10.08 -12.04
C LYS A 82 -0.92 8.75 -11.36
N PHE A 83 -1.85 8.78 -10.44
CA PHE A 83 -2.38 7.56 -9.82
C PHE A 83 -3.32 6.89 -10.81
N GLY A 84 -2.95 5.75 -11.34
CA GLY A 84 -3.85 4.91 -12.11
C GLY A 84 -5.06 4.51 -11.26
N ILE A 85 -6.19 4.28 -11.90
CA ILE A 85 -7.40 3.79 -11.22
C ILE A 85 -7.11 2.37 -10.70
N VAL A 86 -7.47 2.11 -9.46
CA VAL A 86 -7.44 0.74 -8.92
C VAL A 86 -8.58 -0.06 -9.53
N LYS A 87 -8.25 -1.20 -10.12
CA LYS A 87 -9.21 -2.11 -10.76
C LYS A 87 -9.25 -3.43 -10.01
N LYS A 88 -10.43 -3.98 -9.85
CA LYS A 88 -10.61 -5.36 -9.42
C LYS A 88 -10.54 -6.25 -10.65
N LEU A 89 -9.62 -7.21 -10.65
CA LEU A 89 -9.35 -8.09 -11.79
C LEU A 89 -9.56 -9.55 -11.42
N SER A 90 -9.94 -10.36 -12.41
CA SER A 90 -9.94 -11.80 -12.26
C SER A 90 -8.52 -12.38 -12.37
N ARG A 91 -8.36 -13.64 -11.96
CA ARG A 91 -7.11 -14.40 -12.11
C ARG A 91 -6.60 -14.37 -13.56
N ASP A 92 -7.48 -14.67 -14.52
CA ASP A 92 -7.10 -14.76 -15.93
C ASP A 92 -6.66 -13.42 -16.51
N MET A 93 -7.29 -12.34 -16.08
CA MET A 93 -6.85 -10.97 -16.45
C MET A 93 -5.44 -10.68 -15.93
N ILE A 94 -5.11 -11.10 -14.70
CA ILE A 94 -3.75 -10.94 -14.15
C ILE A 94 -2.74 -11.76 -14.97
N ILE A 95 -3.05 -13.01 -15.30
CA ILE A 95 -2.17 -13.86 -16.12
C ILE A 95 -1.93 -13.22 -17.49
N ASN A 96 -2.98 -12.67 -18.12
CA ASN A 96 -2.85 -11.96 -19.39
C ASN A 96 -1.98 -10.70 -19.30
N ILE A 97 -2.10 -9.93 -18.23
CA ILE A 97 -1.24 -8.77 -17.99
C ILE A 97 0.22 -9.19 -17.82
N LEU A 98 0.48 -10.29 -17.12
CA LEU A 98 1.83 -10.83 -16.90
C LEU A 98 2.54 -11.25 -18.19
N LYS A 99 1.83 -11.52 -19.30
CA LYS A 99 2.47 -11.83 -20.58
C LYS A 99 3.29 -10.66 -21.14
N LYS A 100 2.88 -9.42 -20.83
CA LYS A 100 3.48 -8.19 -21.41
C LYS A 100 4.09 -7.25 -20.37
N ASN A 101 3.57 -7.25 -19.14
CA ASN A 101 3.90 -6.27 -18.11
C ASN A 101 4.51 -6.95 -16.89
N ILE A 102 5.31 -6.20 -16.13
CA ILE A 102 5.74 -6.63 -14.80
C ILE A 102 4.64 -6.31 -13.79
N ILE A 103 4.34 -7.29 -12.95
CA ILE A 103 3.47 -7.09 -11.79
C ILE A 103 4.31 -7.16 -10.52
N VAL A 104 4.17 -6.16 -9.68
CA VAL A 104 4.90 -6.01 -8.42
C VAL A 104 3.94 -6.16 -7.24
N SER A 105 4.32 -6.95 -6.27
CA SER A 105 3.60 -7.09 -5.01
C SER A 105 4.58 -7.22 -3.85
N SER A 106 4.09 -7.31 -2.63
CA SER A 106 4.90 -7.67 -1.47
C SER A 106 4.34 -8.90 -0.76
N LEU A 107 5.16 -9.55 0.08
CA LEU A 107 4.75 -10.71 0.85
C LEU A 107 3.45 -10.47 1.64
N ASN A 108 3.28 -9.27 2.20
CA ASN A 108 2.08 -8.92 2.97
C ASN A 108 0.80 -8.82 2.12
N TYR A 109 0.94 -8.61 0.81
CA TYR A 109 -0.17 -8.39 -0.11
C TYR A 109 -0.34 -9.50 -1.15
N SER A 110 0.53 -10.51 -1.12
CA SER A 110 0.50 -11.64 -2.05
C SER A 110 0.13 -12.98 -1.39
N GLN A 111 -0.24 -12.96 -0.12
CA GLN A 111 -0.69 -14.17 0.58
C GLN A 111 -1.85 -14.82 -0.17
N ASN A 112 -1.80 -16.14 -0.31
CA ASN A 112 -2.78 -16.92 -1.06
C ASN A 112 -2.94 -16.51 -2.54
N THR A 113 -1.94 -15.85 -3.12
CA THR A 113 -1.91 -15.62 -4.58
C THR A 113 -1.71 -16.94 -5.30
N ASP A 114 -2.38 -17.09 -6.45
CA ASP A 114 -2.30 -18.27 -7.30
C ASP A 114 -0.84 -18.64 -7.63
N PRO A 115 -0.44 -19.92 -7.52
CA PRO A 115 0.92 -20.37 -7.80
C PRO A 115 1.41 -20.01 -9.20
N GLU A 116 0.55 -20.06 -10.22
CA GLU A 116 0.92 -19.69 -11.60
C GLU A 116 1.30 -18.21 -11.71
N ILE A 117 0.60 -17.33 -10.98
CA ILE A 117 0.95 -15.91 -10.90
C ILE A 117 2.31 -15.74 -10.20
N LEU A 118 2.52 -16.42 -9.07
CA LEU A 118 3.74 -16.32 -8.28
C LEU A 118 4.99 -16.82 -9.04
N GLN A 119 4.83 -17.87 -9.85
CA GLN A 119 5.92 -18.49 -10.62
C GLN A 119 6.26 -17.72 -11.90
N SER A 120 5.43 -16.76 -12.30
CA SER A 120 5.69 -15.98 -13.52
C SER A 120 6.97 -15.16 -13.39
N LYS A 121 7.85 -15.24 -14.40
CA LYS A 121 9.08 -14.42 -14.50
C LYS A 121 8.84 -12.91 -14.46
N ASN A 122 7.62 -12.49 -14.79
CA ASN A 122 7.21 -11.09 -14.78
C ASN A 122 6.50 -10.70 -13.47
N PHE A 123 6.34 -11.62 -12.51
CA PHE A 123 5.86 -11.31 -11.16
C PHE A 123 7.04 -11.05 -10.22
N LYS A 124 7.01 -9.95 -9.50
CA LYS A 124 8.07 -9.56 -8.57
C LYS A 124 7.54 -9.33 -7.18
N LEU A 125 8.10 -10.03 -6.20
CA LEU A 125 7.88 -9.74 -4.79
C LEU A 125 8.96 -8.79 -4.30
N ILE A 126 8.54 -7.73 -3.63
CA ILE A 126 9.45 -6.75 -3.03
C ILE A 126 9.24 -6.65 -1.53
N LYS A 127 10.28 -6.26 -0.82
CA LYS A 127 10.16 -5.78 0.56
C LYS A 127 9.77 -4.32 0.53
N VAL A 128 8.64 -3.97 1.15
CA VAL A 128 8.22 -2.57 1.27
C VAL A 128 9.19 -1.80 2.17
N ASN A 129 9.46 -0.56 1.80
CA ASN A 129 10.33 0.32 2.55
C ASN A 129 9.51 1.42 3.24
N TYR A 130 9.25 1.26 4.53
CA TYR A 130 8.47 2.21 5.32
C TYR A 130 9.15 3.57 5.50
N ASN A 131 10.47 3.68 5.35
CA ASN A 131 11.17 4.97 5.38
C ASN A 131 10.72 5.89 4.22
N LYS A 132 10.12 5.31 3.17
CA LYS A 132 9.53 6.10 2.07
C LYS A 132 8.27 6.88 2.47
N LEU A 133 7.67 6.59 3.62
CA LEU A 133 6.54 7.37 4.13
C LEU A 133 6.94 8.82 4.46
N GLU A 134 8.15 9.05 4.95
CA GLU A 134 8.68 10.41 5.13
C GLU A 134 8.78 11.16 3.80
N LEU A 135 9.28 10.54 2.74
CA LEU A 135 9.31 11.14 1.40
C LEU A 135 7.90 11.46 0.87
N LEU A 136 6.92 10.59 1.13
CA LEU A 136 5.53 10.86 0.75
C LEU A 136 4.96 12.04 1.55
N TYR A 137 5.31 12.13 2.82
CA TYR A 137 4.92 13.25 3.69
C TYR A 137 5.51 14.57 3.19
N ASP A 138 6.81 14.64 2.93
CA ASP A 138 7.54 15.83 2.48
C ASP A 138 7.00 16.35 1.14
N ASN A 139 6.54 15.45 0.27
CA ASN A 139 5.92 15.79 -1.02
C ASN A 139 4.40 16.05 -0.92
N ASN A 140 3.83 16.15 0.28
CA ASN A 140 2.40 16.37 0.52
C ASN A 140 1.46 15.34 -0.15
N LEU A 141 1.92 14.10 -0.31
CA LEU A 141 1.17 13.02 -0.96
C LEU A 141 0.30 12.21 0.02
N LEU A 142 0.40 12.48 1.33
CA LEU A 142 -0.36 11.79 2.36
C LEU A 142 -1.65 12.53 2.70
N GLN A 143 -2.67 11.77 3.08
CA GLN A 143 -3.95 12.32 3.52
C GLN A 143 -3.81 12.92 4.93
N LYS A 144 -4.13 14.22 5.08
CA LYS A 144 -4.02 14.96 6.35
C LYS A 144 -5.37 15.19 7.03
N LYS A 145 -6.46 15.24 6.26
CA LYS A 145 -7.81 15.54 6.76
C LYS A 145 -8.71 14.33 6.56
N PHE A 146 -9.65 14.12 7.50
CA PHE A 146 -10.67 13.06 7.39
C PHE A 146 -10.09 11.67 7.10
N ILE A 147 -9.19 11.21 7.98
CA ILE A 147 -8.58 9.89 7.88
C ILE A 147 -9.70 8.82 7.87
N LYS A 148 -9.97 8.26 6.71
CA LYS A 148 -11.02 7.26 6.47
C LYS A 148 -10.46 6.07 5.71
N PRO A 149 -10.99 4.86 5.94
CA PRO A 149 -10.63 3.69 5.14
C PRO A 149 -10.89 3.92 3.65
N LEU A 150 -9.98 3.44 2.80
CA LEU A 150 -10.20 3.36 1.36
C LEU A 150 -10.94 2.07 1.04
N TYR A 151 -12.22 2.20 0.70
CA TYR A 151 -13.03 1.07 0.21
C TYR A 151 -12.92 1.00 -1.33
N ILE A 152 -12.59 -0.19 -1.84
CA ILE A 152 -12.42 -0.49 -3.27
C ILE A 152 -13.30 -1.69 -3.63
#